data_99fd0ade41bb0c9326433618d0c8d838
#
_entry.id   99fd0ade41bb0c9326433618d0c8d838
#
_cell.length_a   1.000
_cell.length_b   1.000
_cell.length_c   1.000
_cell.angle_alpha   90.00
_cell.angle_beta   90.00
_cell.angle_gamma   90.00
#
_symmetry.space_group_name_H-M   'P 1'
#
loop_
_entity.id
_entity.type
_entity.pdbx_description
1 polymer ?
#
loop_
_entity_poly.entity_id
_entity_poly.type
_entity_poly.pdbx_seq_one_letter_code
_entity_poly.pdbx_strand_id
1 'polypeptide(L)'
;MSHNYTKNFCFSENVHVFYIDFDLEDSGAVTQKDTKKQFYNELFNDITSFAFGTKEVMKRVKTPQDMTEIQREALEKMYQIKELRDAREYYLASNVVEDKYLKRGEFGELILYHLLNEYFNSDSLISKIYFKDSAGLPAHGFDAVHIDVENHKLWIGESKLYEKSTSAIDELIKDLHEHFNREFFHSEFVTIQNRAINDLKLELDDFTKMIIDPKTKVLDRIAGINVALFAGFTSQNLSQKFKSHEELVGRLNSEIEILKRRADNKVAEHPWNQQLNIFLFLFPLDSKKDFVKDLHLKLKGARQL
;
A
#
# COMPACT_ATOMS: atom_id res chain seq x y z
N MET A 1 -3.36 17.95 -14.51
CA MET A 1 -2.49 16.87 -15.03
C MET A 1 -1.81 16.28 -13.83
N SER A 2 -2.16 15.06 -13.40
CA SER A 2 -1.38 14.37 -12.36
C SER A 2 -0.02 14.06 -13.00
N HIS A 3 1.06 14.57 -12.42
CA HIS A 3 2.41 14.17 -12.78
C HIS A 3 2.67 12.87 -12.02
N ASN A 4 2.40 11.74 -12.65
CA ASN A 4 2.67 10.44 -12.06
C ASN A 4 4.19 10.22 -12.06
N TYR A 5 4.81 10.25 -10.87
CA TYR A 5 6.25 10.03 -10.69
C TYR A 5 6.62 8.55 -10.56
N THR A 6 5.68 7.67 -10.85
CA THR A 6 5.90 6.24 -11.00
C THR A 6 5.60 5.81 -12.42
N LYS A 7 6.25 4.73 -12.85
CA LYS A 7 5.97 4.02 -14.09
C LYS A 7 5.56 2.60 -13.78
N ASN A 8 4.79 2.01 -14.68
CA ASN A 8 4.42 0.61 -14.57
C ASN A 8 4.60 -0.12 -15.89
N PHE A 9 4.76 -1.43 -15.81
CA PHE A 9 4.58 -2.34 -16.92
C PHE A 9 3.98 -3.65 -16.44
N CYS A 10 3.21 -4.30 -17.33
CA CYS A 10 2.65 -5.61 -17.07
C CYS A 10 3.66 -6.67 -17.55
N PHE A 11 4.20 -7.46 -16.61
CA PHE A 11 5.04 -8.60 -16.94
C PHE A 11 4.19 -9.79 -17.44
N SER A 12 3.01 -9.97 -16.85
CA SER A 12 1.97 -10.89 -17.28
C SER A 12 0.61 -10.34 -16.82
N GLU A 13 -0.49 -10.97 -17.22
CA GLU A 13 -1.85 -10.54 -16.89
C GLU A 13 -2.04 -10.17 -15.41
N ASN A 14 -1.42 -10.95 -14.50
CA ASN A 14 -1.57 -10.78 -13.05
C ASN A 14 -0.28 -10.29 -12.35
N VAL A 15 0.73 -9.85 -13.08
CA VAL A 15 1.98 -9.34 -12.50
C VAL A 15 2.26 -7.95 -13.03
N HIS A 16 2.11 -6.97 -12.17
CA HIS A 16 2.36 -5.57 -12.44
C HIS A 16 3.64 -5.12 -11.72
N VAL A 17 4.50 -4.44 -12.43
CA VAL A 17 5.74 -3.89 -11.90
C VAL A 17 5.66 -2.38 -11.92
N PHE A 18 5.84 -1.77 -10.76
CA PHE A 18 5.86 -0.32 -10.58
C PHE A 18 7.24 0.10 -10.13
N TYR A 19 7.72 1.22 -10.59
CA TYR A 19 8.99 1.78 -10.13
C TYR A 19 8.96 3.31 -10.18
N ILE A 20 9.76 3.94 -9.34
CA ILE A 20 9.88 5.40 -9.35
C ILE A 20 10.54 5.82 -10.65
N ASP A 21 9.92 6.76 -11.35
CA ASP A 21 10.43 7.31 -12.62
C ASP A 21 11.81 7.93 -12.45
N PHE A 22 12.49 8.20 -13.51
CA PHE A 22 13.82 8.81 -13.51
C PHE A 22 13.91 9.92 -14.54
N ASP A 23 14.85 10.80 -14.33
CA ASP A 23 15.12 11.96 -15.16
C ASP A 23 16.61 12.03 -15.52
N LEU A 24 16.98 12.95 -16.43
CA LEU A 24 18.34 13.20 -16.84
C LEU A 24 18.89 14.43 -16.11
N GLU A 25 20.05 14.31 -15.50
CA GLU A 25 20.82 15.45 -15.00
C GLU A 25 21.51 16.18 -16.17
N ASP A 26 21.89 17.43 -15.96
CA ASP A 26 22.68 18.22 -16.92
C ASP A 26 24.00 17.55 -17.32
N SER A 27 24.51 16.69 -16.46
CA SER A 27 25.68 15.82 -16.71
C SER A 27 25.41 14.67 -17.69
N GLY A 28 24.15 14.45 -18.09
CA GLY A 28 23.70 13.29 -18.85
C GLY A 28 23.57 12.02 -18.00
N ALA A 29 23.67 12.10 -16.68
CA ALA A 29 23.44 10.97 -15.79
C ALA A 29 21.95 10.77 -15.55
N VAL A 30 21.51 9.50 -15.55
CA VAL A 30 20.14 9.12 -15.16
C VAL A 30 20.05 9.13 -13.64
N THR A 31 19.04 9.77 -13.10
CA THR A 31 18.82 9.94 -11.66
C THR A 31 17.34 9.78 -11.30
N GLN A 32 17.08 9.35 -10.06
CA GLN A 32 15.73 9.35 -9.46
C GLN A 32 15.60 10.41 -8.35
N LYS A 33 16.61 11.26 -8.14
CA LYS A 33 16.65 12.14 -6.96
C LYS A 33 15.41 13.04 -6.87
N ASP A 34 15.10 13.76 -7.95
CA ASP A 34 13.98 14.69 -7.96
C ASP A 34 12.64 13.98 -8.12
N THR A 35 12.55 12.95 -8.99
CA THR A 35 11.35 12.13 -9.14
C THR A 35 11.00 11.40 -7.86
N LYS A 36 11.99 10.87 -7.12
CA LYS A 36 11.80 10.23 -5.81
C LYS A 36 11.24 11.22 -4.79
N LYS A 37 11.78 12.46 -4.76
CA LYS A 37 11.28 13.52 -3.88
C LYS A 37 9.82 13.88 -4.19
N GLN A 38 9.47 13.97 -5.47
CA GLN A 38 8.10 14.26 -5.91
C GLN A 38 7.15 13.09 -5.59
N PHE A 39 7.58 11.85 -5.82
CA PHE A 39 6.82 10.67 -5.42
C PHE A 39 6.54 10.66 -3.90
N TYR A 40 7.52 11.03 -3.07
CA TYR A 40 7.28 11.20 -1.63
C TYR A 40 6.24 12.28 -1.32
N ASN A 41 6.17 13.35 -2.11
CA ASN A 41 5.13 14.37 -1.96
C ASN A 41 3.76 13.80 -2.32
N GLU A 42 3.63 13.01 -3.39
CA GLU A 42 2.37 12.34 -3.75
C GLU A 42 1.89 11.41 -2.64
N LEU A 43 2.75 10.53 -2.14
CA LEU A 43 2.41 9.66 -1.01
C LEU A 43 1.94 10.46 0.22
N PHE A 44 2.54 11.63 0.47
CA PHE A 44 2.14 12.48 1.61
C PHE A 44 0.81 13.19 1.36
N ASN A 45 0.48 13.53 0.13
CA ASN A 45 -0.84 14.06 -0.22
C ASN A 45 -1.93 13.00 0.00
N ASP A 46 -1.63 11.73 -0.19
CA ASP A 46 -2.55 10.62 0.02
C ASP A 46 -2.81 10.31 1.50
N ILE A 47 -1.91 10.66 2.42
CA ILE A 47 -2.00 10.29 3.84
C ILE A 47 -3.37 10.60 4.45
N THR A 48 -3.98 11.72 4.09
CA THR A 48 -5.27 12.13 4.63
C THR A 48 -6.38 11.18 4.19
N SER A 49 -6.45 10.89 2.90
CA SER A 49 -7.44 9.96 2.33
C SER A 49 -7.13 8.51 2.70
N PHE A 50 -5.86 8.15 2.83
CA PHE A 50 -5.42 6.85 3.36
C PHE A 50 -5.89 6.64 4.80
N ALA A 51 -5.80 7.67 5.66
CA ALA A 51 -6.17 7.57 7.06
C ALA A 51 -7.68 7.54 7.31
N PHE A 52 -8.48 8.24 6.49
CA PHE A 52 -9.90 8.45 6.77
C PHE A 52 -10.83 8.00 5.62
N GLY A 53 -10.31 7.72 4.43
CA GLY A 53 -11.07 7.51 3.21
C GLY A 53 -11.47 8.82 2.52
N THR A 54 -11.45 8.85 1.20
CA THR A 54 -11.72 10.05 0.39
C THR A 54 -13.10 10.66 0.68
N LYS A 55 -14.14 9.82 0.81
CA LYS A 55 -15.51 10.28 1.09
C LYS A 55 -15.64 10.97 2.45
N GLU A 56 -14.97 10.46 3.47
CA GLU A 56 -14.98 11.05 4.81
C GLU A 56 -14.21 12.38 4.84
N VAL A 57 -13.07 12.45 4.16
CA VAL A 57 -12.31 13.70 3.99
C VAL A 57 -13.18 14.78 3.35
N MET A 58 -13.86 14.45 2.25
CA MET A 58 -14.76 15.39 1.54
C MET A 58 -15.93 15.86 2.41
N LYS A 59 -16.46 15.03 3.31
CA LYS A 59 -17.51 15.44 4.25
C LYS A 59 -16.99 16.41 5.31
N ARG A 60 -15.77 16.20 5.81
CA ARG A 60 -15.17 16.97 6.91
C ARG A 60 -14.60 18.31 6.44
N VAL A 61 -14.07 18.37 5.24
CA VAL A 61 -13.40 19.57 4.70
C VAL A 61 -14.42 20.52 4.08
N LYS A 62 -14.69 21.65 4.76
CA LYS A 62 -15.53 22.75 4.28
C LYS A 62 -14.73 24.05 4.13
N THR A 63 -13.65 24.18 4.86
CA THR A 63 -12.77 25.33 4.88
C THR A 63 -11.30 24.90 4.74
N PRO A 64 -10.37 25.79 4.34
CA PRO A 64 -8.94 25.48 4.34
C PRO A 64 -8.40 25.07 5.73
N GLN A 65 -9.01 25.57 6.80
CA GLN A 65 -8.63 25.23 8.17
C GLN A 65 -8.97 23.78 8.49
N ASP A 66 -10.15 23.29 8.07
CA ASP A 66 -10.55 21.88 8.25
C ASP A 66 -9.55 20.95 7.56
N MET A 67 -9.05 21.32 6.36
CA MET A 67 -8.02 20.55 5.66
C MET A 67 -6.75 20.44 6.49
N THR A 68 -6.30 21.53 7.12
CA THR A 68 -5.09 21.53 7.96
C THR A 68 -5.29 20.65 9.20
N GLU A 69 -6.47 20.70 9.81
CA GLU A 69 -6.78 19.89 11.00
C GLU A 69 -6.83 18.41 10.66
N ILE A 70 -7.54 18.01 9.61
CA ILE A 70 -7.63 16.61 9.21
C ILE A 70 -6.28 16.06 8.74
N GLN A 71 -5.44 16.87 8.11
CA GLN A 71 -4.08 16.49 7.74
C GLN A 71 -3.22 16.23 8.99
N ARG A 72 -3.34 17.06 10.01
CA ARG A 72 -2.64 16.86 11.30
C ARG A 72 -3.08 15.57 11.97
N GLU A 73 -4.40 15.31 12.04
CA GLU A 73 -4.93 14.07 12.59
C GLU A 73 -4.44 12.84 11.82
N ALA A 74 -4.40 12.90 10.48
CA ALA A 74 -3.91 11.81 9.63
C ALA A 74 -2.43 11.52 9.89
N LEU A 75 -1.60 12.58 10.01
CA LEU A 75 -0.19 12.44 10.37
C LEU A 75 -0.02 11.86 11.78
N GLU A 76 -0.87 12.23 12.74
CA GLU A 76 -0.85 11.64 14.07
C GLU A 76 -1.15 10.15 14.05
N LYS A 77 -2.11 9.70 13.24
CA LYS A 77 -2.40 8.26 13.05
C LYS A 77 -1.18 7.51 12.50
N MET A 78 -0.48 8.07 11.53
CA MET A 78 0.78 7.49 11.01
C MET A 78 1.88 7.41 12.07
N TYR A 79 1.81 8.23 13.13
CA TYR A 79 2.78 8.28 14.22
C TYR A 79 2.39 7.47 15.47
N GLN A 80 1.25 6.83 15.51
CA GLN A 80 0.77 6.13 16.73
C GLN A 80 1.59 4.89 17.13
N ILE A 81 2.89 4.95 17.00
CA ILE A 81 3.81 4.05 17.66
C ILE A 81 4.05 4.59 19.07
N LYS A 82 3.67 3.83 20.09
CA LYS A 82 3.80 4.19 21.51
C LYS A 82 5.18 4.75 21.86
N GLU A 83 6.21 4.18 21.29
CA GLU A 83 7.62 4.57 21.49
C GLU A 83 7.95 5.96 20.91
N LEU A 84 7.25 6.39 19.86
CA LEU A 84 7.42 7.74 19.30
C LEU A 84 6.71 8.82 20.14
N ARG A 85 5.66 8.47 20.88
CA ARG A 85 5.02 9.35 21.85
C ARG A 85 5.92 9.62 23.05
N ASP A 86 6.54 8.56 23.56
CA ASP A 86 7.30 8.60 24.82
C ASP A 86 8.71 9.20 24.64
N ALA A 87 9.30 9.11 23.42
CA ALA A 87 10.63 9.63 23.09
C ALA A 87 10.62 10.97 22.32
N ARG A 88 9.54 11.73 22.40
CA ARG A 88 9.20 12.84 21.49
C ARG A 88 10.29 13.90 21.33
N GLU A 89 10.90 14.38 22.42
CA GLU A 89 11.88 15.47 22.36
C GLU A 89 13.23 15.03 21.80
N TYR A 90 13.76 13.93 22.25
CA TYR A 90 15.03 13.38 21.74
C TYR A 90 14.90 12.94 20.29
N TYR A 91 13.80 12.32 19.95
CA TYR A 91 13.53 11.87 18.59
C TYR A 91 13.43 13.04 17.61
N LEU A 92 12.78 14.15 17.99
CA LEU A 92 12.65 15.35 17.15
C LEU A 92 13.98 16.08 16.96
N ALA A 93 14.89 16.02 17.92
CA ALA A 93 16.20 16.67 17.85
C ALA A 93 17.25 15.90 17.00
N SER A 94 17.07 14.60 16.79
CA SER A 94 18.05 13.74 16.12
C SER A 94 17.71 13.49 14.65
N ASN A 95 18.68 13.57 13.73
CA ASN A 95 18.57 13.11 12.34
C ASN A 95 18.96 11.62 12.19
N VAL A 96 19.24 10.94 13.29
CA VAL A 96 19.51 9.49 13.29
C VAL A 96 18.20 8.75 13.36
N VAL A 97 17.92 7.92 12.35
CA VAL A 97 16.76 7.02 12.33
C VAL A 97 17.21 5.67 12.86
N GLU A 98 16.69 5.29 14.04
CA GLU A 98 17.01 3.99 14.62
C GLU A 98 16.48 2.84 13.76
N ASP A 99 17.16 1.69 13.75
CA ASP A 99 16.81 0.53 12.92
C ASP A 99 15.38 0.01 13.16
N LYS A 100 14.83 0.19 14.36
CA LYS A 100 13.44 -0.18 14.66
C LYS A 100 12.42 0.58 13.79
N TYR A 101 12.70 1.83 13.40
CA TYR A 101 11.83 2.63 12.54
C TYR A 101 11.96 2.28 11.06
N LEU A 102 13.04 1.60 10.68
CA LEU A 102 13.25 1.12 9.32
C LEU A 102 12.45 -0.14 8.99
N LYS A 103 11.80 -0.75 10.01
CA LYS A 103 10.93 -1.92 9.85
C LYS A 103 9.43 -1.56 9.70
N ARG A 104 9.11 -0.29 9.53
CA ARG A 104 7.73 0.18 9.43
C ARG A 104 7.03 -0.38 8.20
N GLY A 105 5.95 -1.13 8.42
CA GLY A 105 5.09 -1.69 7.36
C GLY A 105 4.16 -0.64 6.74
N GLU A 106 3.79 0.40 7.49
CA GLU A 106 2.77 1.40 7.11
C GLU A 106 3.10 2.12 5.79
N PHE A 107 4.37 2.26 5.44
CA PHE A 107 4.75 2.83 4.15
C PHE A 107 4.45 1.87 2.98
N GLY A 108 4.52 0.55 3.21
CA GLY A 108 4.05 -0.44 2.23
C GLY A 108 2.55 -0.35 2.00
N GLU A 109 1.78 -0.23 3.10
CA GLU A 109 0.34 -0.02 3.06
C GLU A 109 -0.03 1.26 2.29
N LEU A 110 0.69 2.37 2.54
CA LEU A 110 0.49 3.65 1.86
C LEU A 110 0.82 3.59 0.36
N ILE A 111 1.91 2.89 -0.01
CA ILE A 111 2.25 2.71 -1.44
C ILE A 111 1.18 1.87 -2.13
N LEU A 112 0.74 0.77 -1.52
CA LEU A 112 -0.33 -0.05 -2.07
C LEU A 112 -1.62 0.75 -2.28
N TYR A 113 -2.00 1.57 -1.30
CA TYR A 113 -3.11 2.51 -1.41
C TYR A 113 -2.95 3.43 -2.62
N HIS A 114 -1.80 4.09 -2.75
CA HIS A 114 -1.47 4.98 -3.87
C HIS A 114 -1.61 4.28 -5.22
N LEU A 115 -1.02 3.09 -5.35
CA LEU A 115 -1.05 2.33 -6.61
C LEU A 115 -2.46 1.88 -6.99
N LEU A 116 -3.28 1.45 -6.04
CA LEU A 116 -4.66 1.08 -6.28
C LEU A 116 -5.51 2.27 -6.75
N ASN A 117 -5.31 3.44 -6.15
CA ASN A 117 -5.99 4.65 -6.59
C ASN A 117 -5.53 5.10 -7.97
N GLU A 118 -4.22 5.20 -8.20
CA GLU A 118 -3.66 5.82 -9.39
C GLU A 118 -3.78 4.96 -10.64
N TYR A 119 -3.65 3.64 -10.50
CA TYR A 119 -3.58 2.72 -11.64
C TYR A 119 -4.82 1.83 -11.84
N PHE A 120 -5.65 1.69 -10.82
CA PHE A 120 -6.80 0.80 -10.85
C PHE A 120 -8.13 1.51 -10.58
N ASN A 121 -8.12 2.86 -10.53
CA ASN A 121 -9.31 3.70 -10.34
C ASN A 121 -10.21 3.18 -9.20
N SER A 122 -9.60 2.73 -8.11
CA SER A 122 -10.32 2.13 -7.00
C SER A 122 -10.29 3.05 -5.78
N ASP A 123 -11.48 3.37 -5.25
CA ASP A 123 -11.63 4.17 -4.04
C ASP A 123 -11.39 3.33 -2.78
N SER A 124 -10.64 3.86 -1.82
CA SER A 124 -10.49 3.22 -0.52
C SER A 124 -11.82 3.16 0.22
N LEU A 125 -12.24 1.95 0.56
CA LEU A 125 -13.38 1.71 1.43
C LEU A 125 -12.94 1.74 2.90
N ILE A 126 -11.85 1.04 3.22
CA ILE A 126 -11.26 0.96 4.56
C ILE A 126 -9.75 0.75 4.43
N SER A 127 -8.97 1.42 5.27
CA SER A 127 -7.54 1.15 5.45
C SER A 127 -7.24 0.64 6.87
N LYS A 128 -6.22 -0.17 7.01
CA LYS A 128 -5.79 -0.75 8.30
C LYS A 128 -5.41 0.31 9.33
N ILE A 129 -4.85 1.43 8.89
CA ILE A 129 -4.47 2.53 9.78
C ILE A 129 -5.68 3.12 10.52
N TYR A 130 -6.87 2.99 9.95
CA TYR A 130 -8.11 3.42 10.60
C TYR A 130 -8.39 2.63 11.88
N PHE A 131 -8.00 1.37 11.94
CA PHE A 131 -8.24 0.48 13.09
C PHE A 131 -7.27 0.70 14.26
N LYS A 132 -6.20 1.47 14.07
CA LYS A 132 -5.21 1.74 15.12
C LYS A 132 -5.72 2.66 16.24
N ASP A 133 -6.97 3.10 16.21
CA ASP A 133 -7.52 4.06 17.20
C ASP A 133 -7.94 3.45 18.54
N SER A 134 -8.08 2.14 18.66
CA SER A 134 -8.54 1.50 19.88
C SER A 134 -7.38 0.86 20.65
N ALA A 135 -6.88 1.61 21.65
CA ALA A 135 -6.17 1.10 22.82
C ALA A 135 -5.01 0.11 22.61
N GLY A 136 -4.21 0.27 21.56
CA GLY A 136 -2.97 -0.51 21.40
C GLY A 136 -3.15 -1.99 21.07
N LEU A 137 -4.33 -2.41 20.66
CA LEU A 137 -4.54 -3.74 20.10
C LEU A 137 -3.95 -3.78 18.69
N PRO A 138 -3.21 -4.85 18.33
CA PRO A 138 -2.76 -5.01 16.95
C PRO A 138 -3.98 -5.02 16.03
N ALA A 139 -3.98 -4.13 15.05
CA ALA A 139 -5.01 -4.14 14.02
C ALA A 139 -4.80 -5.43 13.20
N HIS A 140 -5.68 -6.41 13.43
CA HIS A 140 -5.80 -7.57 12.56
C HIS A 140 -6.64 -7.13 11.36
N GLY A 141 -6.40 -7.69 10.18
CA GLY A 141 -7.17 -7.41 8.99
C GLY A 141 -6.31 -7.15 7.77
N PHE A 142 -6.97 -7.01 6.63
CA PHE A 142 -6.32 -6.67 5.37
C PHE A 142 -5.69 -5.28 5.42
N ASP A 143 -4.54 -5.11 4.78
CA ASP A 143 -3.83 -3.83 4.72
C ASP A 143 -4.59 -2.77 3.91
N ALA A 144 -5.32 -3.20 2.87
CA ALA A 144 -6.15 -2.35 2.03
C ALA A 144 -7.46 -3.04 1.65
N VAL A 145 -8.56 -2.28 1.65
CA VAL A 145 -9.85 -2.68 1.11
C VAL A 145 -10.35 -1.52 0.25
N HIS A 146 -10.34 -1.70 -1.08
CA HIS A 146 -10.75 -0.70 -2.05
C HIS A 146 -11.90 -1.21 -2.91
N ILE A 147 -12.71 -0.30 -3.42
CA ILE A 147 -13.81 -0.61 -4.31
C ILE A 147 -13.60 0.02 -5.69
N ASP A 148 -13.71 -0.79 -6.70
CA ASP A 148 -13.79 -0.39 -8.10
C ASP A 148 -15.25 -0.52 -8.52
N VAL A 149 -15.97 0.59 -8.45
CA VAL A 149 -17.41 0.64 -8.74
C VAL A 149 -17.69 0.36 -10.21
N GLU A 150 -16.83 0.84 -11.11
CA GLU A 150 -17.02 0.71 -12.56
C GLU A 150 -16.92 -0.74 -13.03
N ASN A 151 -15.95 -1.50 -12.49
CA ASN A 151 -15.72 -2.89 -12.86
C ASN A 151 -16.39 -3.89 -11.92
N HIS A 152 -17.12 -3.44 -10.92
CA HIS A 152 -17.74 -4.26 -9.88
C HIS A 152 -16.74 -5.22 -9.23
N LYS A 153 -15.64 -4.65 -8.70
CA LYS A 153 -14.59 -5.39 -8.01
C LYS A 153 -14.28 -4.79 -6.65
N LEU A 154 -14.04 -5.66 -5.69
CA LEU A 154 -13.45 -5.31 -4.40
C LEU A 154 -11.98 -5.72 -4.43
N TRP A 155 -11.08 -4.78 -4.23
CA TRP A 155 -9.66 -5.05 -4.06
C TRP A 155 -9.35 -5.27 -2.58
N ILE A 156 -8.74 -6.40 -2.27
CA ILE A 156 -8.22 -6.71 -0.94
C ILE A 156 -6.71 -6.82 -1.07
N GLY A 157 -5.99 -6.06 -0.26
CA GLY A 157 -4.55 -5.93 -0.39
C GLY A 157 -3.77 -6.34 0.84
N GLU A 158 -2.63 -6.99 0.62
CA GLU A 158 -1.57 -7.28 1.59
C GLU A 158 -0.26 -6.67 1.10
N SER A 159 0.52 -6.07 2.00
CA SER A 159 1.74 -5.35 1.65
C SER A 159 2.94 -5.81 2.46
N LYS A 160 4.07 -5.98 1.80
CA LYS A 160 5.37 -6.26 2.43
C LYS A 160 6.46 -5.37 1.84
N LEU A 161 7.20 -4.73 2.72
CA LEU A 161 8.33 -3.87 2.36
C LEU A 161 9.61 -4.42 3.01
N TYR A 162 10.42 -5.13 2.23
CA TYR A 162 11.57 -5.92 2.69
C TYR A 162 12.85 -5.57 1.93
N GLU A 163 14.02 -5.85 2.53
CA GLU A 163 15.30 -5.74 1.81
C GLU A 163 15.42 -6.80 0.71
N LYS A 164 15.00 -8.04 1.02
CA LYS A 164 15.08 -9.16 0.07
C LYS A 164 13.75 -9.41 -0.59
N SER A 165 13.73 -9.39 -1.92
CA SER A 165 12.55 -9.65 -2.73
C SER A 165 11.89 -11.01 -2.43
N THR A 166 12.71 -12.07 -2.31
CA THR A 166 12.20 -13.41 -1.99
C THR A 166 11.52 -13.50 -0.63
N SER A 167 12.05 -12.78 0.38
CA SER A 167 11.42 -12.74 1.70
C SER A 167 10.08 -11.99 1.68
N ALA A 168 9.97 -10.92 0.89
CA ALA A 168 8.69 -10.22 0.70
C ALA A 168 7.63 -11.17 0.11
N ILE A 169 7.98 -11.92 -0.93
CA ILE A 169 7.08 -12.90 -1.55
C ILE A 169 6.66 -13.98 -0.55
N ASP A 170 7.61 -14.53 0.21
CA ASP A 170 7.32 -15.61 1.16
C ASP A 170 6.33 -15.17 2.24
N GLU A 171 6.52 -13.97 2.80
CA GLU A 171 5.62 -13.43 3.81
C GLU A 171 4.24 -13.05 3.23
N LEU A 172 4.17 -12.53 2.00
CA LEU A 172 2.89 -12.28 1.34
C LEU A 172 2.08 -13.55 1.13
N ILE A 173 2.73 -14.63 0.68
CA ILE A 173 2.03 -15.91 0.47
C ILE A 173 1.63 -16.52 1.81
N LYS A 174 2.42 -16.35 2.86
CA LYS A 174 2.05 -16.75 4.21
C LYS A 174 0.78 -16.02 4.67
N ASP A 175 0.73 -14.68 4.52
CA ASP A 175 -0.47 -13.90 4.85
C ASP A 175 -1.68 -14.33 3.98
N LEU A 176 -1.46 -14.62 2.68
CA LEU A 176 -2.51 -15.16 1.82
C LEU A 176 -3.13 -16.44 2.42
N HIS A 177 -2.31 -17.39 2.89
CA HIS A 177 -2.82 -18.61 3.53
C HIS A 177 -3.50 -18.34 4.87
N GLU A 178 -3.01 -17.39 5.66
CA GLU A 178 -3.57 -17.05 6.97
C GLU A 178 -4.88 -16.26 6.86
N HIS A 179 -4.98 -15.34 5.89
CA HIS A 179 -6.12 -14.42 5.77
C HIS A 179 -7.21 -14.91 4.80
N PHE A 180 -6.90 -15.80 3.86
CA PHE A 180 -7.88 -16.33 2.91
C PHE A 180 -8.32 -17.75 3.29
N ASN A 181 -8.66 -17.95 4.56
CA ASN A 181 -9.43 -19.10 5.05
C ASN A 181 -10.84 -18.67 5.44
N ARG A 182 -11.73 -19.64 5.59
CA ARG A 182 -13.16 -19.36 5.78
C ARG A 182 -13.49 -18.56 7.03
N GLU A 183 -12.80 -18.82 8.13
CA GLU A 183 -13.07 -18.18 9.43
C GLU A 183 -12.59 -16.75 9.45
N PHE A 184 -11.32 -16.52 9.08
CA PHE A 184 -10.74 -15.18 8.99
C PHE A 184 -11.52 -14.32 8.00
N PHE A 185 -11.78 -14.84 6.79
CA PHE A 185 -12.51 -14.13 5.74
C PHE A 185 -13.91 -13.71 6.20
N HIS A 186 -14.62 -14.58 6.93
CA HIS A 186 -15.92 -14.22 7.48
C HIS A 186 -15.83 -13.11 8.54
N SER A 187 -14.90 -13.23 9.48
CA SER A 187 -14.73 -12.24 10.56
C SER A 187 -14.34 -10.85 10.02
N GLU A 188 -13.46 -10.82 9.02
CA GLU A 188 -13.04 -9.57 8.38
C GLU A 188 -14.21 -8.89 7.64
N PHE A 189 -15.04 -9.64 6.94
CA PHE A 189 -16.21 -9.06 6.27
C PHE A 189 -17.28 -8.55 7.25
N VAL A 190 -17.41 -9.16 8.43
CA VAL A 190 -18.22 -8.58 9.53
C VAL A 190 -17.64 -7.23 9.96
N THR A 191 -16.34 -7.15 10.11
CA THR A 191 -15.64 -5.92 10.49
C THR A 191 -15.76 -4.84 9.42
N ILE A 192 -15.53 -5.19 8.14
CA ILE A 192 -15.67 -4.29 6.99
C ILE A 192 -17.09 -3.73 6.91
N GLN A 193 -18.12 -4.60 7.01
CA GLN A 193 -19.51 -4.18 6.96
C GLN A 193 -19.86 -3.23 8.10
N ASN A 194 -19.50 -3.58 9.34
CA ASN A 194 -19.76 -2.74 10.50
C ASN A 194 -19.12 -1.36 10.35
N ARG A 195 -17.88 -1.31 9.89
CA ARG A 195 -17.18 -0.03 9.65
C ARG A 195 -17.84 0.79 8.55
N ALA A 196 -18.08 0.19 7.38
CA ALA A 196 -18.63 0.92 6.25
C ALA A 196 -20.04 1.47 6.55
N ILE A 197 -20.90 0.66 7.17
CA ILE A 197 -22.32 1.01 7.36
C ILE A 197 -22.54 1.74 8.68
N ASN A 198 -22.07 1.20 9.80
CA ASN A 198 -22.43 1.69 11.13
C ASN A 198 -21.55 2.86 11.59
N ASP A 199 -20.25 2.77 11.36
CA ASP A 199 -19.31 3.79 11.84
C ASP A 199 -19.18 4.95 10.85
N LEU A 200 -18.87 4.66 9.59
CA LEU A 200 -18.65 5.66 8.55
C LEU A 200 -19.94 6.10 7.85
N LYS A 201 -21.04 5.32 7.99
CA LYS A 201 -22.33 5.58 7.35
C LYS A 201 -22.19 5.89 5.86
N LEU A 202 -21.41 5.05 5.16
CA LEU A 202 -21.14 5.24 3.74
C LEU A 202 -22.40 4.94 2.92
N GLU A 203 -22.65 5.78 1.94
CA GLU A 203 -23.60 5.49 0.87
C GLU A 203 -22.93 4.53 -0.11
N LEU A 204 -23.37 3.26 -0.09
CA LEU A 204 -22.80 2.19 -0.89
C LEU A 204 -23.78 1.81 -2.01
N ASP A 205 -23.24 1.48 -3.18
CA ASP A 205 -23.98 0.85 -4.26
C ASP A 205 -24.38 -0.59 -3.91
N ASP A 206 -25.27 -1.18 -4.69
CA ASP A 206 -25.82 -2.51 -4.38
C ASP A 206 -24.80 -3.64 -4.51
N PHE A 207 -23.82 -3.51 -5.43
CA PHE A 207 -22.72 -4.45 -5.53
C PHE A 207 -21.86 -4.43 -4.27
N THR A 208 -21.45 -3.23 -3.83
CA THR A 208 -20.64 -3.07 -2.61
C THR A 208 -21.37 -3.61 -1.39
N LYS A 209 -22.67 -3.30 -1.23
CA LYS A 209 -23.47 -3.86 -0.14
C LYS A 209 -23.50 -5.37 -0.15
N MET A 210 -23.72 -5.98 -1.33
CA MET A 210 -23.76 -7.42 -1.49
C MET A 210 -22.42 -8.07 -1.15
N ILE A 211 -21.31 -7.52 -1.65
CA ILE A 211 -19.99 -8.15 -1.49
C ILE A 211 -19.46 -8.07 -0.06
N ILE A 212 -19.78 -6.99 0.67
CA ILE A 212 -19.39 -6.85 2.08
C ILE A 212 -20.36 -7.50 3.07
N ASP A 213 -21.55 -7.96 2.65
CA ASP A 213 -22.49 -8.65 3.53
C ASP A 213 -21.93 -10.01 3.96
N PRO A 214 -21.69 -10.26 5.27
CA PRO A 214 -21.18 -11.55 5.76
C PRO A 214 -22.08 -12.75 5.42
N LYS A 215 -23.35 -12.52 5.10
CA LYS A 215 -24.30 -13.56 4.69
C LYS A 215 -24.13 -14.00 3.23
N THR A 216 -23.44 -13.21 2.41
CA THR A 216 -23.15 -13.59 1.02
C THR A 216 -22.29 -14.85 0.99
N LYS A 217 -22.65 -15.80 0.12
CA LYS A 217 -21.89 -17.05 -0.02
C LYS A 217 -20.44 -16.74 -0.38
N VAL A 218 -19.50 -17.48 0.20
CA VAL A 218 -18.06 -17.25 0.00
C VAL A 218 -17.67 -17.28 -1.48
N LEU A 219 -18.19 -18.22 -2.26
CA LEU A 219 -17.90 -18.30 -3.70
C LEU A 219 -18.39 -17.08 -4.48
N ASP A 220 -19.61 -16.60 -4.20
CA ASP A 220 -20.18 -15.44 -4.86
C ASP A 220 -19.38 -14.17 -4.53
N ARG A 221 -18.90 -14.08 -3.29
CA ARG A 221 -18.04 -13.00 -2.82
C ARG A 221 -16.68 -13.04 -3.49
N ILE A 222 -15.99 -14.18 -3.49
CA ILE A 222 -14.65 -14.36 -4.08
C ILE A 222 -14.66 -14.00 -5.57
N ALA A 223 -15.72 -14.31 -6.30
CA ALA A 223 -15.84 -13.95 -7.73
C ALA A 223 -15.79 -12.43 -7.98
N GLY A 224 -16.18 -11.62 -6.98
CA GLY A 224 -16.11 -10.17 -7.03
C GLY A 224 -14.82 -9.57 -6.45
N ILE A 225 -13.85 -10.40 -6.00
CA ILE A 225 -12.64 -9.91 -5.31
C ILE A 225 -11.42 -10.06 -6.20
N ASN A 226 -10.60 -9.02 -6.21
CA ASN A 226 -9.21 -9.04 -6.65
C ASN A 226 -8.29 -8.96 -5.43
N VAL A 227 -7.31 -9.85 -5.33
CA VAL A 227 -6.32 -9.88 -4.24
C VAL A 227 -5.03 -9.23 -4.73
N ALA A 228 -4.64 -8.09 -4.16
CA ALA A 228 -3.41 -7.39 -4.47
C ALA A 228 -2.32 -7.77 -3.46
N LEU A 229 -1.32 -8.51 -3.88
CA LEU A 229 -0.13 -8.84 -3.10
C LEU A 229 1.00 -7.88 -3.46
N PHE A 230 1.27 -6.89 -2.61
CA PHE A 230 2.29 -5.87 -2.86
C PHE A 230 3.62 -6.22 -2.19
N ALA A 231 4.68 -6.33 -3.00
CA ALA A 231 6.05 -6.53 -2.56
C ALA A 231 6.94 -5.34 -2.95
N GLY A 232 7.33 -4.50 -1.97
CA GLY A 232 8.40 -3.52 -2.13
C GLY A 232 9.74 -4.10 -1.65
N PHE A 233 10.81 -3.97 -2.43
CA PHE A 233 12.09 -4.58 -2.12
C PHE A 233 13.29 -3.87 -2.75
N THR A 234 14.49 -4.08 -2.19
CA THR A 234 15.73 -3.60 -2.80
C THR A 234 16.11 -4.44 -4.00
N SER A 235 16.27 -3.82 -5.17
CA SER A 235 16.72 -4.45 -6.40
C SER A 235 18.11 -3.94 -6.82
N GLN A 236 19.05 -4.86 -7.01
CA GLN A 236 20.38 -4.53 -7.51
C GLN A 236 20.35 -3.95 -8.94
N ASN A 237 19.29 -4.22 -9.70
CA ASN A 237 19.11 -3.69 -11.04
C ASN A 237 18.92 -2.18 -11.06
N LEU A 238 18.32 -1.60 -10.01
CA LEU A 238 18.15 -0.15 -9.86
C LEU A 238 19.38 0.58 -9.33
N SER A 239 20.30 -0.11 -8.65
CA SER A 239 21.55 0.50 -8.17
C SER A 239 22.62 0.61 -9.27
N GLN A 240 22.41 -0.04 -10.42
CA GLN A 240 23.30 0.03 -11.57
C GLN A 240 22.86 1.10 -12.55
N LYS A 241 23.83 1.80 -13.17
CA LYS A 241 23.54 2.79 -14.22
C LYS A 241 22.85 2.12 -15.41
N PHE A 242 21.79 2.73 -15.91
CA PHE A 242 21.06 2.36 -17.12
C PHE A 242 20.80 3.60 -17.98
N LYS A 243 20.52 3.42 -19.27
CA LYS A 243 20.42 4.52 -20.23
C LYS A 243 18.99 4.77 -20.72
N SER A 244 18.08 3.81 -20.52
CA SER A 244 16.69 3.92 -20.97
C SER A 244 15.75 3.06 -20.10
N HIS A 245 14.44 3.33 -20.23
CA HIS A 245 13.40 2.51 -19.60
C HIS A 245 13.45 1.06 -20.09
N GLU A 246 13.67 0.85 -21.39
CA GLU A 246 13.74 -0.48 -21.99
C GLU A 246 14.90 -1.29 -21.40
N GLU A 247 16.05 -0.67 -21.19
CA GLU A 247 17.20 -1.33 -20.56
C GLU A 247 16.88 -1.73 -19.12
N LEU A 248 16.26 -0.85 -18.34
CA LEU A 248 15.84 -1.16 -16.98
C LEU A 248 14.81 -2.28 -16.94
N VAL A 249 13.76 -2.20 -17.76
CA VAL A 249 12.73 -3.25 -17.88
C VAL A 249 13.36 -4.59 -18.26
N GLY A 250 14.28 -4.59 -19.22
CA GLY A 250 14.99 -5.80 -19.62
C GLY A 250 15.79 -6.45 -18.49
N ARG A 251 16.44 -5.64 -17.63
CA ARG A 251 17.17 -6.14 -16.45
C ARG A 251 16.22 -6.65 -15.35
N LEU A 252 15.10 -5.97 -15.13
CA LEU A 252 14.11 -6.38 -14.13
C LEU A 252 13.41 -7.68 -14.51
N ASN A 253 13.18 -7.94 -15.80
CA ASN A 253 12.44 -9.11 -16.26
C ASN A 253 12.96 -10.43 -15.67
N SER A 254 14.28 -10.64 -15.62
CA SER A 254 14.87 -11.86 -15.05
C SER A 254 14.61 -12.00 -13.54
N GLU A 255 14.68 -10.90 -12.79
CA GLU A 255 14.36 -10.88 -11.37
C GLU A 255 12.87 -11.17 -11.13
N ILE A 256 12.01 -10.53 -11.91
CA ILE A 256 10.56 -10.66 -11.81
C ILE A 256 10.11 -12.07 -12.15
N GLU A 257 10.70 -12.71 -13.18
CA GLU A 257 10.39 -14.08 -13.54
C GLU A 257 10.66 -15.06 -12.38
N ILE A 258 11.78 -14.87 -11.67
CA ILE A 258 12.11 -15.67 -10.48
C ILE A 258 11.07 -15.48 -9.38
N LEU A 259 10.68 -14.22 -9.10
CA LEU A 259 9.71 -13.90 -8.08
C LEU A 259 8.31 -14.41 -8.42
N LYS A 260 7.89 -14.25 -9.69
CA LYS A 260 6.64 -14.79 -10.19
C LYS A 260 6.59 -16.30 -10.02
N ARG A 261 7.59 -17.03 -10.48
CA ARG A 261 7.67 -18.50 -10.36
C ARG A 261 7.61 -18.93 -8.89
N ARG A 262 8.28 -18.19 -7.99
CA ARG A 262 8.22 -18.45 -6.55
C ARG A 262 6.83 -18.24 -5.99
N ALA A 263 6.15 -17.17 -6.37
CA ALA A 263 4.77 -16.89 -5.95
C ALA A 263 3.82 -17.96 -6.49
N ASP A 264 3.86 -18.24 -7.80
CA ASP A 264 2.97 -19.21 -8.46
C ASP A 264 3.06 -20.59 -7.80
N ASN A 265 4.28 -21.10 -7.54
CA ASN A 265 4.48 -22.39 -6.90
C ASN A 265 3.81 -22.49 -5.52
N LYS A 266 3.91 -21.42 -4.73
CA LYS A 266 3.34 -21.39 -3.38
C LYS A 266 1.85 -21.10 -3.38
N VAL A 267 1.37 -20.24 -4.27
CA VAL A 267 -0.07 -19.98 -4.46
C VAL A 267 -0.79 -21.25 -4.87
N ALA A 268 -0.15 -22.10 -5.69
CA ALA A 268 -0.73 -23.37 -6.13
C ALA A 268 -1.06 -24.33 -4.96
N GLU A 269 -0.41 -24.15 -3.80
CA GLU A 269 -0.67 -24.92 -2.58
C GLU A 269 -1.90 -24.41 -1.80
N HIS A 270 -2.42 -23.21 -2.13
CA HIS A 270 -3.57 -22.63 -1.44
C HIS A 270 -4.88 -23.35 -1.84
N PRO A 271 -5.76 -23.72 -0.88
CA PRO A 271 -7.01 -24.43 -1.18
C PRO A 271 -7.93 -23.69 -2.17
N TRP A 272 -7.87 -22.36 -2.21
CA TRP A 272 -8.69 -21.51 -3.08
C TRP A 272 -7.94 -20.96 -4.29
N ASN A 273 -6.81 -21.54 -4.66
CA ASN A 273 -5.93 -21.02 -5.71
C ASN A 273 -6.64 -20.80 -7.06
N GLN A 274 -7.65 -21.61 -7.38
CA GLN A 274 -8.42 -21.53 -8.62
C GLN A 274 -9.61 -20.55 -8.55
N GLN A 275 -9.99 -20.14 -7.36
CA GLN A 275 -11.10 -19.22 -7.14
C GLN A 275 -10.63 -17.78 -6.91
N LEU A 276 -9.44 -17.61 -6.33
CA LEU A 276 -8.89 -16.29 -6.04
C LEU A 276 -8.29 -15.66 -7.31
N ASN A 277 -8.67 -14.42 -7.59
CA ASN A 277 -8.03 -13.61 -8.61
C ASN A 277 -6.87 -12.83 -7.98
N ILE A 278 -5.65 -13.37 -8.06
CA ILE A 278 -4.48 -12.84 -7.35
C ILE A 278 -3.62 -12.03 -8.31
N PHE A 279 -3.33 -10.79 -7.93
CA PHE A 279 -2.42 -9.88 -8.60
C PHE A 279 -1.17 -9.68 -7.77
N LEU A 280 -0.01 -9.83 -8.38
CA LEU A 280 1.28 -9.55 -7.77
C LEU A 280 1.76 -8.15 -8.20
N PHE A 281 1.88 -7.24 -7.24
CA PHE A 281 2.40 -5.89 -7.43
C PHE A 281 3.83 -5.82 -6.92
N LEU A 282 4.78 -5.66 -7.82
CA LEU A 282 6.21 -5.62 -7.52
C LEU A 282 6.72 -4.18 -7.60
N PHE A 283 7.39 -3.74 -6.54
CA PHE A 283 7.93 -2.39 -6.42
C PHE A 283 9.43 -2.44 -6.08
N PRO A 284 10.30 -2.63 -7.09
CA PRO A 284 11.75 -2.58 -6.89
C PRO A 284 12.19 -1.17 -6.51
N LEU A 285 13.10 -1.08 -5.55
CA LEU A 285 13.74 0.13 -5.04
C LEU A 285 15.26 0.00 -5.18
N ASP A 286 15.96 1.10 -5.32
CA ASP A 286 17.43 1.12 -5.24
C ASP A 286 17.92 0.74 -3.83
N SER A 287 17.22 1.20 -2.79
CA SER A 287 17.46 0.87 -1.38
C SER A 287 16.17 1.01 -0.59
N LYS A 288 15.61 -0.09 -0.13
CA LYS A 288 14.45 -0.08 0.78
C LYS A 288 14.78 0.68 2.08
N LYS A 289 15.98 0.51 2.59
CA LYS A 289 16.42 1.15 3.84
C LYS A 289 16.41 2.66 3.71
N ASP A 290 17.00 3.21 2.65
CA ASP A 290 17.05 4.65 2.41
C ASP A 290 15.67 5.20 2.08
N PHE A 291 14.88 4.49 1.31
CA PHE A 291 13.49 4.85 1.01
C PHE A 291 12.65 5.03 2.28
N VAL A 292 12.66 4.05 3.18
CA VAL A 292 11.92 4.13 4.45
C VAL A 292 12.48 5.23 5.35
N LYS A 293 13.80 5.41 5.38
CA LYS A 293 14.46 6.48 6.14
C LYS A 293 14.01 7.86 5.66
N ASP A 294 14.00 8.10 4.35
CA ASP A 294 13.61 9.37 3.76
C ASP A 294 12.14 9.70 4.05
N LEU A 295 11.24 8.72 3.87
CA LEU A 295 9.82 8.88 4.20
C LEU A 295 9.63 9.15 5.70
N HIS A 296 10.37 8.47 6.55
CA HIS A 296 10.31 8.68 7.98
C HIS A 296 10.78 10.08 8.38
N LEU A 297 11.88 10.58 7.80
CA LEU A 297 12.36 11.94 8.01
C LEU A 297 11.38 12.98 7.49
N LYS A 298 10.77 12.75 6.33
CA LYS A 298 9.73 13.62 5.78
C LYS A 298 8.50 13.70 6.69
N LEU A 299 8.02 12.55 7.17
CA LEU A 299 6.92 12.45 8.11
C LEU A 299 7.23 13.21 9.42
N LYS A 300 8.48 13.09 9.91
CA LYS A 300 8.97 13.84 11.06
C LYS A 300 8.95 15.36 10.83
N GLY A 301 9.42 15.81 9.65
CA GLY A 301 9.39 17.23 9.27
C GLY A 301 7.97 17.78 9.15
N ALA A 302 7.05 17.04 8.55
CA ALA A 302 5.66 17.44 8.40
C ALA A 302 4.91 17.64 9.73
N ARG A 303 5.39 17.03 10.82
CA ARG A 303 4.81 17.17 12.17
C ARG A 303 5.34 18.39 12.94
N GLN A 304 6.42 19.02 12.49
CA GLN A 304 6.99 20.20 13.12
C GLN A 304 6.28 21.50 12.69
N LEU A 305 5.39 21.39 11.73
CA LEU A 305 4.50 22.46 11.28
C LEU A 305 3.18 22.41 12.06
#